data_fbbc5467fcecb46f5e59d49b4ad3017f
#
_entry.id   fbbc5467fcecb46f5e59d49b4ad3017f
#
_cell.length_a   1.000
_cell.length_b   1.000
_cell.length_c   1.000
_cell.angle_alpha   90.00
_cell.angle_beta   90.00
_cell.angle_gamma   90.00
#
_symmetry.space_group_name_H-M   'P 1'
#
loop_
_entity.id
_entity.type
_entity.pdbx_description
1 polymer ?
#
loop_
_entity_poly.entity_id
_entity_poly.type
_entity_poly.pdbx_seq_one_letter_code
_entity_poly.pdbx_strand_id
1 'polypeptide(L)'
;IKKGVGWFGSQPDYGYGAPTTRYTQLLLDVDYQMPRTWGHRPASITTSFYGQWTLGGKQLYSRDMISLGNRYTVQGFDGEHTLMAESGWYMRNEVASYIPKWKLSIYANIDFGAVYGPSTDVLTGRFIAGTAIGMRGQFKSGLLYDAFVGMPLYKPEGYKTNHIAAGFQAGLRF
;
A
#
# COMPACT_ATOMS: atom_id res chain seq x y z
N ILE A 1 18.25 -5.18 -4.94
CA ILE A 1 19.04 -4.22 -4.15
C ILE A 1 19.05 -2.89 -4.88
N LYS A 2 18.40 -1.87 -4.31
CA LYS A 2 18.41 -0.52 -4.86
C LYS A 2 19.52 0.29 -4.19
N LYS A 3 20.42 0.88 -4.98
CA LYS A 3 21.41 1.85 -4.48
C LYS A 3 20.99 3.23 -5.00
N GLY A 4 20.72 4.15 -4.09
CA GLY A 4 20.51 5.55 -4.42
C GLY A 4 21.83 6.29 -4.37
N VAL A 5 22.27 6.81 -5.53
CA VAL A 5 23.38 7.74 -5.63
C VAL A 5 22.85 8.99 -6.29
N GLY A 6 22.74 10.06 -5.51
CA GLY A 6 22.40 11.36 -6.06
C GLY A 6 23.53 11.87 -6.93
N TRP A 7 23.26 12.08 -8.20
CA TRP A 7 24.25 12.68 -9.10
C TRP A 7 23.87 14.11 -9.48
N PHE A 8 22.83 14.35 -10.21
CA PHE A 8 22.38 15.71 -10.51
C PHE A 8 21.21 16.11 -9.61
N GLY A 9 21.33 17.29 -8.95
CA GLY A 9 20.28 17.77 -8.04
C GLY A 9 20.19 17.03 -6.70
N SER A 10 21.22 16.24 -6.32
CA SER A 10 21.30 15.66 -4.99
C SER A 10 21.45 16.77 -3.95
N GLN A 11 20.65 16.70 -2.90
CA GLN A 11 20.82 17.57 -1.74
C GLN A 11 22.17 17.26 -1.08
N PRO A 12 22.92 18.26 -0.60
CA PRO A 12 24.13 18.04 0.16
C PRO A 12 23.82 17.27 1.45
N ASP A 13 24.74 16.40 1.89
CA ASP A 13 24.66 15.76 3.21
C ASP A 13 24.97 16.82 4.28
N TYR A 14 23.97 17.21 5.05
CA TYR A 14 24.06 18.27 6.07
C TYR A 14 24.64 17.80 7.43
N GLY A 15 25.25 16.62 7.51
CA GLY A 15 25.87 16.12 8.72
C GLY A 15 25.15 14.92 9.35
N TYR A 16 25.58 14.54 10.54
CA TYR A 16 25.04 13.38 11.25
C TYR A 16 23.59 13.62 11.64
N GLY A 17 22.69 12.72 11.24
CA GLY A 17 21.24 12.84 11.51
C GLY A 17 20.44 13.66 10.50
N ALA A 18 21.06 14.21 9.46
CA ALA A 18 20.34 14.86 8.37
C ALA A 18 19.91 13.85 7.29
N PRO A 19 18.80 14.12 6.57
CA PRO A 19 18.37 13.27 5.47
C PRO A 19 19.43 13.19 4.36
N THR A 20 19.70 11.98 3.86
CA THR A 20 20.71 11.73 2.83
C THR A 20 20.09 11.12 1.56
N THR A 21 20.71 11.41 0.42
CA THR A 21 20.42 10.72 -0.86
C THR A 21 21.36 9.53 -1.10
N ARG A 22 22.32 9.28 -0.21
CA ARG A 22 23.29 8.18 -0.30
C ARG A 22 22.90 7.04 0.64
N TYR A 23 22.17 6.06 0.13
CA TYR A 23 21.66 4.93 0.89
C TYR A 23 21.72 3.63 0.09
N THR A 24 21.53 2.54 0.81
CA THR A 24 21.31 1.20 0.23
C THR A 24 20.03 0.65 0.80
N GLN A 25 19.14 0.17 -0.07
CA GLN A 25 17.88 -0.46 0.32
C GLN A 25 17.79 -1.88 -0.23
N LEU A 26 17.28 -2.78 0.58
CA LEU A 26 16.79 -4.08 0.16
C LEU A 26 15.27 -3.97 -0.06
N LEU A 27 14.81 -4.37 -1.23
CA LEU A 27 13.39 -4.41 -1.59
C LEU A 27 13.00 -5.88 -1.82
N LEU A 28 11.86 -6.27 -1.26
CA LEU A 28 11.24 -7.58 -1.50
C LEU A 28 9.79 -7.34 -1.92
N ASP A 29 9.42 -7.92 -3.03
CA ASP A 29 8.06 -7.87 -3.58
C ASP A 29 7.65 -9.31 -3.91
N VAL A 30 6.54 -9.77 -3.32
CA VAL A 30 6.04 -11.13 -3.48
C VAL A 30 4.54 -11.09 -3.70
N ASP A 31 4.10 -11.58 -4.85
CA ASP A 31 2.70 -11.78 -5.15
C ASP A 31 2.37 -13.26 -5.22
N TYR A 32 1.35 -13.67 -4.46
CA TYR A 32 0.84 -15.03 -4.49
C TYR A 32 -0.66 -15.01 -4.81
N GLN A 33 -1.04 -15.72 -5.86
CA GLN A 33 -2.44 -15.85 -6.26
C GLN A 33 -2.85 -17.31 -6.30
N MET A 34 -3.94 -17.61 -5.60
CA MET A 34 -4.54 -18.94 -5.55
C MET A 34 -5.93 -18.89 -6.19
N PRO A 35 -6.11 -19.49 -7.38
CA PRO A 35 -7.43 -19.62 -7.96
C PRO A 35 -8.29 -20.58 -7.13
N ARG A 36 -9.56 -20.27 -6.98
CA ARG A 36 -10.56 -21.05 -6.26
C ARG A 36 -11.87 -21.08 -7.06
N THR A 37 -12.77 -21.94 -6.64
CA THR A 37 -14.15 -22.00 -7.16
C THR A 37 -15.07 -22.06 -5.95
N TRP A 38 -16.02 -21.14 -5.85
CA TRP A 38 -17.05 -21.13 -4.82
C TRP A 38 -18.39 -21.43 -5.46
N GLY A 39 -18.88 -22.67 -5.22
CA GLY A 39 -20.00 -23.20 -5.97
C GLY A 39 -19.63 -23.28 -7.46
N HIS A 40 -20.34 -22.51 -8.30
CA HIS A 40 -20.08 -22.46 -9.75
C HIS A 40 -19.40 -21.17 -10.20
N ARG A 41 -18.84 -20.36 -9.27
CA ARG A 41 -18.23 -19.06 -9.59
C ARG A 41 -16.72 -19.13 -9.43
N PRO A 42 -15.98 -18.65 -10.43
CA PRO A 42 -14.54 -18.46 -10.27
C PRO A 42 -14.26 -17.46 -9.13
N ALA A 43 -13.28 -17.77 -8.32
CA ALA A 43 -12.83 -16.96 -7.21
C ALA A 43 -11.31 -16.95 -7.14
N SER A 44 -10.72 -16.03 -6.40
CA SER A 44 -9.29 -15.99 -6.13
C SER A 44 -9.01 -15.52 -4.71
N ILE A 45 -7.93 -16.03 -4.15
CA ILE A 45 -7.30 -15.48 -2.96
C ILE A 45 -5.96 -14.94 -3.43
N THR A 46 -5.71 -13.67 -3.16
CA THR A 46 -4.45 -13.01 -3.53
C THR A 46 -3.80 -12.44 -2.29
N THR A 47 -2.53 -12.72 -2.10
CA THR A 47 -1.71 -12.14 -1.05
C THR A 47 -0.51 -11.46 -1.70
N SER A 48 -0.32 -10.18 -1.42
CA SER A 48 0.82 -9.39 -1.88
C SER A 48 1.59 -8.89 -0.67
N PHE A 49 2.89 -9.13 -0.66
CA PHE A 49 3.80 -8.64 0.37
C PHE A 49 4.84 -7.73 -0.26
N TYR A 50 5.01 -6.55 0.30
CA TYR A 50 6.08 -5.64 -0.04
C TYR A 50 6.87 -5.27 1.19
N GLY A 51 8.20 -5.31 1.09
CA GLY A 51 9.12 -4.90 2.15
C GLY A 51 10.25 -4.04 1.61
N GLN A 52 10.59 -3.00 2.36
CA GLN A 52 11.69 -2.09 2.10
C GLN A 52 12.54 -1.97 3.36
N TRP A 53 13.84 -2.22 3.25
CA TRP A 53 14.79 -2.10 4.35
C TRP A 53 15.95 -1.21 3.95
N THR A 54 16.10 -0.08 4.63
CA THR A 54 17.23 0.84 4.47
C THR A 54 18.36 0.40 5.38
N LEU A 55 19.51 0.12 4.80
CA LEU A 55 20.70 -0.33 5.53
C LEU A 55 21.50 0.86 6.06
N GLY A 56 22.10 0.68 7.25
CA GLY A 56 22.99 1.66 7.87
C GLY A 56 22.30 2.75 8.70
N GLY A 57 20.99 2.59 9.05
CA GLY A 57 20.28 3.50 9.98
C GLY A 57 20.23 4.97 9.54
N LYS A 58 20.31 5.23 8.23
CA LYS A 58 20.33 6.57 7.66
C LYS A 58 18.93 7.13 7.54
N GLN A 59 18.76 8.39 7.89
CA GLN A 59 17.53 9.12 7.61
C GLN A 59 17.44 9.45 6.11
N LEU A 60 16.26 9.26 5.53
CA LEU A 60 16.01 9.51 4.10
C LEU A 60 15.09 10.71 3.89
N TYR A 61 15.07 11.22 2.67
CA TYR A 61 14.03 12.12 2.22
C TYR A 61 12.72 11.36 2.01
N SER A 62 11.60 12.02 2.22
CA SER A 62 10.25 11.43 2.16
C SER A 62 9.95 10.67 0.87
N ARG A 63 10.50 11.09 -0.27
CA ARG A 63 10.34 10.42 -1.58
C ARG A 63 10.94 9.00 -1.64
N ASP A 64 11.93 8.72 -0.77
CA ASP A 64 12.65 7.45 -0.72
C ASP A 64 12.17 6.56 0.45
N MET A 65 11.24 7.07 1.27
CA MET A 65 10.61 6.35 2.36
C MET A 65 9.44 5.49 1.85
N ILE A 66 9.15 4.42 2.58
CA ILE A 66 7.88 3.69 2.43
C ILE A 66 6.76 4.51 3.08
N SER A 67 5.60 4.54 2.45
CA SER A 67 4.40 5.25 2.92
C SER A 67 3.22 4.29 3.01
N LEU A 68 2.61 4.19 4.18
CA LEU A 68 1.46 3.32 4.46
C LEU A 68 0.21 4.13 4.79
N GLY A 69 -0.97 3.58 4.49
CA GLY A 69 -2.26 4.21 4.78
C GLY A 69 -2.89 4.91 3.58
N ASN A 70 -2.75 4.31 2.40
CA ASN A 70 -3.40 4.76 1.18
C ASN A 70 -3.95 3.56 0.39
N ARG A 71 -4.68 3.83 -0.70
CA ARG A 71 -5.34 2.79 -1.51
C ARG A 71 -4.40 1.74 -2.13
N TYR A 72 -3.10 2.03 -2.23
CA TYR A 72 -2.12 1.16 -2.88
C TYR A 72 -1.30 0.32 -1.89
N THR A 73 -1.34 0.66 -0.61
CA THR A 73 -0.57 -0.03 0.44
C THR A 73 -1.50 -0.69 1.45
N VAL A 74 -2.05 0.05 2.41
CA VAL A 74 -3.03 -0.45 3.38
C VAL A 74 -4.33 0.27 3.13
N GLN A 75 -5.32 -0.41 2.56
CA GLN A 75 -6.64 0.17 2.27
C GLN A 75 -7.45 0.41 3.55
N GLY A 76 -8.46 1.26 3.46
CA GLY A 76 -9.30 1.64 4.60
C GLY A 76 -8.92 2.98 5.21
N PHE A 77 -7.88 3.63 4.69
CA PHE A 77 -7.44 4.98 5.08
C PHE A 77 -7.68 5.94 3.92
N ASP A 78 -7.94 7.20 4.24
CA ASP A 78 -8.21 8.26 3.26
C ASP A 78 -6.97 8.77 2.51
N GLY A 79 -5.78 8.48 3.03
CA GLY A 79 -4.51 8.88 2.42
C GLY A 79 -4.07 10.30 2.74
N GLU A 80 -4.85 11.08 3.51
CA GLU A 80 -4.45 12.43 3.93
C GLU A 80 -3.25 12.41 4.87
N HIS A 81 -3.23 11.42 5.77
CA HIS A 81 -2.10 11.13 6.63
C HIS A 81 -1.58 9.73 6.34
N THR A 82 -0.27 9.58 6.30
CA THR A 82 0.38 8.30 6.06
C THR A 82 1.49 8.06 7.08
N LEU A 83 1.69 6.79 7.45
CA LEU A 83 2.89 6.41 8.19
C LEU A 83 4.05 6.30 7.20
N MET A 84 5.09 7.09 7.41
CA MET A 84 6.26 7.12 6.54
C MET A 84 7.53 6.86 7.35
N ALA A 85 8.40 6.01 6.83
CA ALA A 85 9.74 5.81 7.37
C ALA A 85 10.69 5.21 6.32
N GLU A 86 11.95 5.09 6.68
CA GLU A 86 13.03 4.58 5.84
C GLU A 86 12.88 3.11 5.51
N SER A 87 12.30 2.36 6.42
CA SER A 87 12.05 0.92 6.31
C SER A 87 10.61 0.59 6.67
N GLY A 88 10.10 -0.50 6.15
CA GLY A 88 8.76 -0.95 6.48
C GLY A 88 8.32 -2.07 5.56
N TRP A 89 7.13 -2.54 5.81
CA TRP A 89 6.49 -3.56 4.99
C TRP A 89 4.97 -3.41 5.05
N TYR A 90 4.30 -3.92 4.04
CA TYR A 90 2.86 -4.14 4.08
C TYR A 90 2.49 -5.46 3.43
N MET A 91 1.36 -5.99 3.86
CA MET A 91 0.75 -7.20 3.32
C MET A 91 -0.70 -6.91 2.98
N ARG A 92 -1.08 -7.24 1.78
CA ARG A 92 -2.44 -7.10 1.26
C ARG A 92 -3.01 -8.48 1.03
N ASN A 93 -4.20 -8.75 1.54
CA ASN A 93 -4.88 -10.02 1.39
C ASN A 93 -6.27 -9.77 0.82
N GLU A 94 -6.50 -10.20 -0.38
CA GLU A 94 -7.75 -10.01 -1.10
C GLU A 94 -8.40 -11.35 -1.40
N VAL A 95 -9.68 -11.40 -1.20
CA VAL A 95 -10.55 -12.49 -1.64
C VAL A 95 -11.52 -11.90 -2.65
N ALA A 96 -11.55 -12.46 -3.86
CA ALA A 96 -12.41 -11.98 -4.94
C ALA A 96 -13.25 -13.11 -5.52
N SER A 97 -14.48 -12.79 -5.91
CA SER A 97 -15.39 -13.69 -6.63
C SER A 97 -15.87 -13.04 -7.92
N TYR A 98 -15.72 -13.74 -9.03
CA TYR A 98 -16.14 -13.27 -10.35
C TYR A 98 -17.56 -13.69 -10.67
N ILE A 99 -18.36 -12.77 -11.19
CA ILE A 99 -19.74 -12.97 -11.62
C ILE A 99 -19.78 -12.86 -13.15
N PRO A 100 -19.77 -13.98 -13.91
CA PRO A 100 -19.63 -13.96 -15.37
C PRO A 100 -20.74 -13.20 -16.07
N LYS A 101 -21.97 -13.32 -15.58
CA LYS A 101 -23.16 -12.66 -16.17
C LYS A 101 -23.01 -11.15 -16.28
N TRP A 102 -22.34 -10.53 -15.33
CA TRP A 102 -22.15 -9.08 -15.25
C TRP A 102 -20.73 -8.62 -15.57
N LYS A 103 -19.83 -9.56 -15.85
CA LYS A 103 -18.37 -9.28 -16.02
C LYS A 103 -17.82 -8.47 -14.86
N LEU A 104 -18.22 -8.80 -13.65
CA LEU A 104 -17.96 -8.08 -12.41
C LEU A 104 -17.26 -9.01 -11.44
N SER A 105 -16.23 -8.51 -10.75
CA SER A 105 -15.64 -9.13 -9.57
C SER A 105 -16.03 -8.33 -8.33
N ILE A 106 -16.53 -9.01 -7.32
CA ILE A 106 -16.69 -8.43 -5.97
C ILE A 106 -15.51 -8.92 -5.16
N TYR A 107 -14.91 -8.05 -4.37
CA TYR A 107 -13.76 -8.39 -3.52
C TYR A 107 -13.89 -7.82 -2.12
N ALA A 108 -13.21 -8.45 -1.19
CA ALA A 108 -12.96 -7.95 0.15
C ALA A 108 -11.49 -8.15 0.47
N ASN A 109 -10.91 -7.23 1.23
CA ASN A 109 -9.51 -7.33 1.64
C ASN A 109 -9.31 -7.01 3.12
N ILE A 110 -8.20 -7.50 3.65
CA ILE A 110 -7.63 -7.09 4.93
C ILE A 110 -6.15 -6.85 4.69
N ASP A 111 -5.74 -5.60 4.92
CA ASP A 111 -4.40 -5.14 4.67
C ASP A 111 -3.78 -4.65 5.98
N PHE A 112 -2.48 -4.85 6.16
CA PHE A 112 -1.75 -4.36 7.31
C PHE A 112 -0.29 -4.09 6.98
N GLY A 113 0.34 -3.25 7.79
CA GLY A 113 1.74 -2.90 7.58
C GLY A 113 2.33 -2.12 8.75
N ALA A 114 3.65 -2.07 8.75
CA ALA A 114 4.42 -1.39 9.77
C ALA A 114 5.63 -0.66 9.17
N VAL A 115 6.03 0.42 9.82
CA VAL A 115 7.18 1.24 9.43
C VAL A 115 8.22 1.28 10.53
N TYR A 116 9.50 1.40 10.15
CA TYR A 116 10.65 1.40 11.05
C TYR A 116 11.72 2.36 10.53
N GLY A 117 12.52 2.88 11.44
CA GLY A 117 13.67 3.72 11.12
C GLY A 117 13.72 5.01 11.93
N PRO A 118 14.76 5.83 11.73
CA PRO A 118 14.96 7.08 12.48
C PRO A 118 13.75 8.02 12.46
N SER A 119 13.04 8.12 11.35
CA SER A 119 11.86 9.00 11.23
C SER A 119 10.65 8.52 12.05
N THR A 120 10.68 7.30 12.61
CA THR A 120 9.57 6.80 13.45
C THR A 120 9.58 7.33 14.87
N ASP A 121 10.63 8.00 15.33
CA ASP A 121 10.74 8.52 16.70
C ASP A 121 9.72 9.61 17.02
N VAL A 122 9.22 10.29 15.99
CA VAL A 122 8.15 11.31 16.11
C VAL A 122 6.74 10.73 15.91
N LEU A 123 6.61 9.45 15.62
CA LEU A 123 5.33 8.79 15.40
C LEU A 123 4.80 8.23 16.72
N THR A 124 3.49 8.36 16.95
CA THR A 124 2.80 7.77 18.11
C THR A 124 2.62 6.25 18.01
N GLY A 125 2.88 5.69 16.83
CA GLY A 125 2.85 4.25 16.57
C GLY A 125 3.31 3.94 15.15
N ARG A 126 3.60 2.67 14.90
CA ARG A 126 4.31 2.21 13.70
C ARG A 126 3.53 1.20 12.86
N PHE A 127 2.35 0.80 13.30
CA PHE A 127 1.54 -0.24 12.67
C PHE A 127 0.15 0.29 12.34
N ILE A 128 -0.38 -0.10 11.18
CA ILE A 128 -1.76 0.14 10.77
C ILE A 128 -2.35 -1.12 10.14
N ALA A 129 -3.67 -1.28 10.28
CA ALA A 129 -4.45 -2.30 9.60
C ALA A 129 -5.76 -1.71 9.11
N GLY A 130 -6.20 -2.13 7.94
CA GLY A 130 -7.44 -1.67 7.34
C GLY A 130 -8.13 -2.76 6.54
N THR A 131 -9.36 -2.51 6.16
CA THR A 131 -10.18 -3.40 5.34
C THR A 131 -10.96 -2.61 4.32
N ALA A 132 -11.28 -3.23 3.22
CA ALA A 132 -12.20 -2.68 2.23
C ALA A 132 -13.02 -3.77 1.57
N ILE A 133 -14.18 -3.39 1.07
CA ILE A 133 -14.99 -4.15 0.14
C ILE A 133 -15.13 -3.34 -1.14
N GLY A 134 -15.11 -3.99 -2.28
CA GLY A 134 -15.19 -3.30 -3.55
C GLY A 134 -15.71 -4.16 -4.68
N MET A 135 -15.87 -3.52 -5.81
CA MET A 135 -16.23 -4.13 -7.05
C MET A 135 -15.39 -3.59 -8.21
N ARG A 136 -14.97 -4.46 -9.08
CA ARG A 136 -14.26 -4.10 -10.32
C ARG A 136 -14.82 -4.87 -11.50
N GLY A 137 -14.85 -4.24 -12.64
CA GLY A 137 -15.39 -4.87 -13.83
C GLY A 137 -15.08 -4.11 -15.10
N GLN A 138 -15.67 -4.60 -16.20
CA GLN A 138 -15.53 -4.01 -17.51
C GLN A 138 -16.88 -3.93 -18.20
N PHE A 139 -17.23 -2.76 -18.69
CA PHE A 139 -18.38 -2.57 -19.57
C PHE A 139 -18.07 -3.03 -20.99
N LYS A 140 -19.12 -3.29 -21.78
CA LYS A 140 -18.99 -3.67 -23.20
C LYS A 140 -18.28 -2.61 -24.05
N SER A 141 -18.33 -1.35 -23.63
CA SER A 141 -17.64 -0.22 -24.25
C SER A 141 -16.11 -0.20 -24.05
N GLY A 142 -15.54 -1.17 -23.32
CA GLY A 142 -14.12 -1.16 -22.96
C GLY A 142 -13.80 -0.35 -21.70
N LEU A 143 -14.78 0.30 -21.06
CA LEU A 143 -14.61 1.03 -19.82
C LEU A 143 -14.36 0.05 -18.67
N LEU A 144 -13.19 0.15 -18.06
CA LEU A 144 -12.83 -0.53 -16.82
C LEU A 144 -13.21 0.37 -15.64
N TYR A 145 -13.67 -0.23 -14.57
CA TYR A 145 -13.97 0.48 -13.33
C TYR A 145 -13.57 -0.34 -12.10
N ASP A 146 -13.23 0.36 -11.04
CA ASP A 146 -12.98 -0.17 -9.70
C ASP A 146 -13.53 0.83 -8.70
N ALA A 147 -14.35 0.35 -7.77
CA ALA A 147 -14.91 1.17 -6.70
C ALA A 147 -14.85 0.39 -5.39
N PHE A 148 -14.45 1.05 -4.32
CA PHE A 148 -14.36 0.43 -3.00
C PHE A 148 -14.79 1.39 -1.89
N VAL A 149 -15.17 0.78 -0.77
CA VAL A 149 -15.38 1.43 0.51
C VAL A 149 -14.60 0.64 1.55
N GLY A 150 -13.87 1.33 2.39
CA GLY A 150 -13.03 0.72 3.41
C GLY A 150 -13.05 1.50 4.71
N MET A 151 -12.50 0.89 5.76
CA MET A 151 -12.35 1.50 7.08
C MET A 151 -11.06 1.04 7.75
N PRO A 152 -10.47 1.88 8.62
CA PRO A 152 -9.35 1.45 9.44
C PRO A 152 -9.82 0.42 10.47
N LEU A 153 -9.08 -0.68 10.61
CA LEU A 153 -9.27 -1.69 11.65
C LEU A 153 -8.42 -1.39 12.88
N TYR A 154 -7.21 -0.91 12.64
CA TYR A 154 -6.29 -0.48 13.68
C TYR A 154 -5.47 0.71 13.19
N LYS A 155 -5.34 1.72 14.05
CA LYS A 155 -4.48 2.89 13.84
C LYS A 155 -3.86 3.34 15.16
N PRO A 156 -2.66 3.94 15.14
CA PRO A 156 -2.08 4.54 16.33
C PRO A 156 -2.96 5.65 16.91
N GLU A 157 -2.82 5.87 18.20
CA GLU A 157 -3.44 7.00 18.86
C GLU A 157 -2.95 8.32 18.23
N GLY A 158 -3.86 9.27 18.01
CA GLY A 158 -3.54 10.53 17.34
C GLY A 158 -3.40 10.46 15.81
N TYR A 159 -3.43 9.27 15.20
CA TYR A 159 -3.45 9.14 13.74
C TYR A 159 -4.79 9.62 13.17
N LYS A 160 -4.74 10.73 12.43
CA LYS A 160 -5.93 11.34 11.84
C LYS A 160 -6.29 10.63 10.53
N THR A 161 -7.48 10.11 10.44
CA THR A 161 -8.10 9.57 9.22
C THR A 161 -9.60 9.51 9.42
N ASN A 162 -10.34 9.57 8.35
CA ASN A 162 -11.78 9.37 8.36
C ASN A 162 -12.14 7.93 8.78
N HIS A 163 -13.34 7.76 9.35
CA HIS A 163 -13.85 6.44 9.71
C HIS A 163 -14.15 5.57 8.50
N ILE A 164 -14.45 6.20 7.37
CA ILE A 164 -14.76 5.53 6.10
C ILE A 164 -13.95 6.21 5.00
N ALA A 165 -13.24 5.41 4.23
CA ALA A 165 -12.54 5.80 3.02
C ALA A 165 -13.25 5.17 1.81
N ALA A 166 -13.49 5.94 0.77
CA ALA A 166 -14.04 5.44 -0.48
C ALA A 166 -13.15 5.86 -1.65
N GLY A 167 -13.07 5.01 -2.66
CA GLY A 167 -12.30 5.30 -3.86
C GLY A 167 -12.97 4.78 -5.11
N PHE A 168 -12.73 5.48 -6.20
CA PHE A 168 -13.18 5.12 -7.53
C PHE A 168 -12.05 5.30 -8.53
N GLN A 169 -11.95 4.39 -9.50
CA GLN A 169 -11.03 4.47 -10.62
C GLN A 169 -11.75 4.04 -11.89
N ALA A 170 -11.51 4.77 -12.97
CA ALA A 170 -11.98 4.39 -14.31
C ALA A 170 -10.84 4.45 -15.30
N GLY A 171 -10.87 3.56 -16.29
CA GLY A 171 -9.91 3.49 -17.39
C GLY A 171 -10.58 3.00 -18.67
N LEU A 172 -10.07 3.39 -19.81
CA LEU A 172 -10.53 2.92 -21.13
C LEU A 172 -9.49 1.97 -21.71
N ARG A 173 -9.97 0.85 -22.25
CA ARG A 173 -9.16 -0.10 -23.02
C ARG A 173 -9.69 -0.09 -24.46
N PHE A 174 -8.86 0.33 -25.38
CA PHE A 174 -9.12 0.33 -26.83
C PHE A 174 -8.71 -0.98 -27.47
#